data_6a5b495c165af7515c69c2a06f1630a1
#
_entry.id   6a5b495c165af7515c69c2a06f1630a1
#
_cell.length_a   1.000
_cell.length_b   1.000
_cell.length_c   1.000
_cell.angle_alpha   90.00
_cell.angle_beta   90.00
_cell.angle_gamma   90.00
#
_symmetry.space_group_name_H-M   'P 1'
#
loop_
_entity.id
_entity.type
_entity.pdbx_description
1 polymer ?
#
loop_
_entity_poly.entity_id
_entity_poly.type
_entity_poly.pdbx_seq_one_letter_code
_entity_poly.pdbx_strand_id
1 'polypeptide(L)'
;SEKGVAGIFMGFGHVPAYIVKTGTNAGWEISTAHIEGFTFEKGYQTEMLVRIDPIPDPPADGPGYRYTMEKLLSRTPMQSDVDPLQFSPEFEVTIASRRADDRMAAYWFKDMRYTDPQWEPFPWEIEGFDFEPGFEARIRIQPVAEYDDAKGDYEVKYRLTKLISSEEKVSEGIPDK
;
A
#
# COMPACT_ATOMS: atom_id res chain seq x y z
N SER A 1 0.72 16.71 -1.53
CA SER A 1 0.84 16.82 -0.06
C SER A 1 2.27 16.49 0.37
N GLU A 2 2.61 16.86 1.58
CA GLU A 2 3.85 16.50 2.28
C GLU A 2 3.82 15.11 2.92
N LYS A 3 2.70 14.41 2.81
CA LYS A 3 2.46 13.08 3.39
C LYS A 3 2.44 12.02 2.31
N GLY A 4 3.00 10.86 2.62
CA GLY A 4 2.84 9.66 1.83
C GLY A 4 1.62 8.84 2.28
N VAL A 5 1.18 7.95 1.44
CA VAL A 5 0.05 7.05 1.69
C VAL A 5 0.34 5.67 1.09
N ALA A 6 -0.27 4.63 1.64
CA ALA A 6 -0.25 3.30 1.06
C ALA A 6 -1.34 3.20 -0.03
N GLY A 7 -0.94 3.32 -1.29
CA GLY A 7 -1.84 3.16 -2.44
C GLY A 7 -2.01 1.69 -2.83
N ILE A 8 -3.16 1.32 -3.39
CA ILE A 8 -3.39 -0.03 -3.91
C ILE A 8 -2.71 -0.15 -5.28
N PHE A 9 -1.94 -1.23 -5.46
CA PHE A 9 -1.33 -1.58 -6.73
C PHE A 9 -1.71 -3.01 -7.13
N MET A 10 -2.26 -3.18 -8.32
CA MET A 10 -2.57 -4.48 -8.94
C MET A 10 -3.30 -5.49 -8.02
N GLY A 11 -4.30 -5.06 -7.28
CA GLY A 11 -5.22 -5.94 -6.56
C GLY A 11 -4.78 -6.40 -5.17
N PHE A 12 -3.53 -6.75 -4.93
CA PHE A 12 -3.09 -7.38 -3.68
C PHE A 12 -2.03 -6.60 -2.90
N GLY A 13 -1.26 -5.78 -3.58
CA GLY A 13 -0.16 -5.04 -2.97
C GLY A 13 -0.53 -3.61 -2.67
N HIS A 14 0.03 -3.08 -1.59
CA HIS A 14 0.07 -1.66 -1.36
C HIS A 14 1.48 -1.16 -1.64
N VAL A 15 1.57 -0.02 -2.30
CA VAL A 15 2.84 0.65 -2.61
C VAL A 15 2.79 2.08 -2.07
N PRO A 16 3.94 2.70 -1.79
CA PRO A 16 3.99 4.11 -1.47
C PRO A 16 3.36 4.93 -2.62
N ALA A 17 2.53 5.89 -2.26
CA ALA A 17 1.84 6.76 -3.20
C ALA A 17 1.87 8.21 -2.72
N TYR A 18 1.65 9.13 -3.65
CA TYR A 18 1.49 10.55 -3.35
C TYR A 18 0.03 10.89 -3.05
N ILE A 19 -0.18 11.83 -2.15
CA ILE A 19 -1.48 12.49 -1.99
C ILE A 19 -1.40 13.79 -2.80
N VAL A 20 -2.21 13.90 -3.84
CA VAL A 20 -2.13 14.98 -4.83
C VAL A 20 -3.46 15.71 -4.98
N LYS A 21 -3.40 16.92 -5.56
CA LYS A 21 -4.54 17.63 -6.14
C LYS A 21 -4.20 18.00 -7.57
N THR A 22 -5.10 17.72 -8.49
CA THR A 22 -4.99 18.08 -9.91
C THR A 22 -5.88 19.29 -10.19
N GLY A 23 -5.27 20.46 -10.38
CA GLY A 23 -5.98 21.72 -10.59
C GLY A 23 -6.37 22.47 -9.30
N THR A 24 -6.97 23.66 -9.47
CA THR A 24 -7.16 24.64 -8.38
C THR A 24 -8.28 24.32 -7.40
N ASN A 25 -9.26 23.48 -7.78
CA ASN A 25 -10.45 23.18 -6.98
C ASN A 25 -10.65 21.68 -6.72
N ALA A 26 -9.64 20.85 -6.98
CA ALA A 26 -9.75 19.40 -6.80
C ALA A 26 -9.65 19.02 -5.32
N GLY A 27 -10.32 17.93 -4.94
CA GLY A 27 -10.10 17.25 -3.68
C GLY A 27 -8.72 16.56 -3.65
N TRP A 28 -8.33 16.07 -2.48
CA TRP A 28 -7.17 15.22 -2.37
C TRP A 28 -7.47 13.83 -2.96
N GLU A 29 -6.54 13.32 -3.75
CA GLU A 29 -6.57 11.99 -4.36
C GLU A 29 -5.22 11.31 -4.24
N ILE A 30 -5.16 9.99 -4.42
CA ILE A 30 -3.89 9.25 -4.42
C ILE A 30 -3.38 9.06 -5.84
N SER A 31 -2.06 9.11 -5.98
CA SER A 31 -1.36 8.81 -7.23
C SER A 31 -0.16 7.91 -6.97
N THR A 32 -0.12 6.78 -7.65
CA THR A 32 1.06 5.88 -7.69
C THR A 32 1.96 6.19 -8.87
N ALA A 33 1.65 7.22 -9.66
CA ALA A 33 2.42 7.59 -10.84
C ALA A 33 3.83 8.05 -10.45
N HIS A 34 4.84 7.42 -11.06
CA HIS A 34 6.19 7.95 -11.00
C HIS A 34 6.28 9.22 -11.87
N ILE A 35 6.78 10.32 -11.29
CA ILE A 35 6.97 11.59 -11.99
C ILE A 35 8.46 11.79 -12.24
N GLU A 36 8.88 11.66 -13.50
CA GLU A 36 10.27 11.88 -13.90
C GLU A 36 10.73 13.30 -13.54
N GLY A 37 11.91 13.42 -12.95
CA GLY A 37 12.49 14.70 -12.52
C GLY A 37 11.95 15.24 -11.20
N PHE A 38 11.03 14.53 -10.54
CA PHE A 38 10.53 14.89 -9.22
C PHE A 38 11.11 13.96 -8.16
N THR A 39 11.59 14.55 -7.07
CA THR A 39 11.97 13.84 -5.84
C THR A 39 11.08 14.33 -4.71
N PHE A 40 10.37 13.40 -4.09
CA PHE A 40 9.54 13.69 -2.93
C PHE A 40 10.43 14.10 -1.75
N GLU A 41 9.98 15.12 -1.01
CA GLU A 41 10.63 15.57 0.21
C GLU A 41 9.60 15.63 1.33
N LYS A 42 9.83 14.83 2.39
CA LYS A 42 8.97 14.75 3.57
C LYS A 42 8.83 16.12 4.23
N GLY A 43 7.62 16.51 4.57
CA GLY A 43 7.32 17.77 5.23
C GLY A 43 7.16 18.96 4.29
N TYR A 44 7.31 18.76 2.97
CA TYR A 44 7.13 19.82 1.99
C TYR A 44 5.97 19.53 1.05
N GLN A 45 5.03 20.46 0.96
CA GLN A 45 4.08 20.48 -0.15
C GLN A 45 4.77 21.05 -1.38
N THR A 46 4.70 20.31 -2.48
CA THR A 46 5.30 20.70 -3.75
C THR A 46 4.21 20.96 -4.78
N GLU A 47 4.27 22.10 -5.45
CA GLU A 47 3.42 22.45 -6.58
C GLU A 47 4.27 22.49 -7.85
N MET A 48 3.80 21.84 -8.90
CA MET A 48 4.56 21.69 -10.13
C MET A 48 3.65 21.60 -11.35
N LEU A 49 4.21 21.90 -12.52
CA LEU A 49 3.62 21.57 -13.80
C LEU A 49 4.14 20.20 -14.24
N VAL A 50 3.21 19.31 -14.57
CA VAL A 50 3.52 17.96 -15.04
C VAL A 50 3.00 17.81 -16.47
N ARG A 51 3.90 17.41 -17.38
CA ARG A 51 3.53 16.97 -18.71
C ARG A 51 3.14 15.51 -18.67
N ILE A 52 2.06 15.16 -19.39
CA ILE A 52 1.55 13.81 -19.49
C ILE A 52 1.64 13.39 -20.96
N ASP A 53 2.50 12.45 -21.26
CA ASP A 53 2.69 11.90 -22.59
C ASP A 53 2.14 10.46 -22.67
N PRO A 54 1.33 10.11 -23.68
CA PRO A 54 0.93 8.73 -23.89
C PRO A 54 2.14 7.89 -24.27
N ILE A 55 2.22 6.66 -23.74
CA ILE A 55 3.25 5.69 -24.14
C ILE A 55 2.71 4.90 -25.31
N PRO A 56 3.34 4.95 -26.50
CA PRO A 56 2.94 4.11 -27.62
C PRO A 56 3.12 2.63 -27.27
N ASP A 57 2.12 1.81 -27.59
CA ASP A 57 2.13 0.35 -27.38
C ASP A 57 2.58 -0.05 -25.94
N PRO A 58 1.86 0.43 -24.90
CA PRO A 58 2.25 0.10 -23.54
C PRO A 58 2.12 -1.40 -23.28
N PRO A 59 2.98 -1.99 -22.42
CA PRO A 59 2.77 -3.37 -21.96
C PRO A 59 1.39 -3.55 -21.36
N ALA A 60 0.81 -4.77 -21.47
CA ALA A 60 -0.54 -5.04 -20.99
C ALA A 60 -0.75 -4.64 -19.52
N ASP A 61 0.28 -4.81 -18.69
CA ASP A 61 0.28 -4.48 -17.25
C ASP A 61 1.12 -3.23 -16.92
N GLY A 62 1.50 -2.44 -17.94
CA GLY A 62 2.32 -1.25 -17.77
C GLY A 62 1.52 0.05 -17.75
N PRO A 63 2.15 1.16 -17.33
CA PRO A 63 1.51 2.47 -17.36
C PRO A 63 1.25 2.92 -18.80
N GLY A 64 0.05 3.43 -19.07
CA GLY A 64 -0.31 3.99 -20.39
C GLY A 64 0.23 5.40 -20.63
N TYR A 65 0.75 6.06 -19.60
CA TYR A 65 1.22 7.44 -19.64
C TYR A 65 2.55 7.59 -18.92
N ARG A 66 3.37 8.53 -19.40
CA ARG A 66 4.57 9.02 -18.76
C ARG A 66 4.29 10.39 -18.17
N TYR A 67 4.71 10.61 -16.92
CA TYR A 67 4.58 11.87 -16.21
C TYR A 67 5.97 12.49 -16.04
N THR A 68 6.14 13.72 -16.50
CA THR A 68 7.44 14.43 -16.40
C THR A 68 7.22 15.79 -15.76
N MET A 69 7.99 16.11 -14.72
CA MET A 69 7.96 17.46 -14.13
C MET A 69 8.58 18.45 -15.11
N GLU A 70 7.78 19.36 -15.64
CA GLU A 70 8.27 20.43 -16.52
C GLU A 70 8.80 21.61 -15.74
N LYS A 71 8.14 21.94 -14.63
CA LYS A 71 8.49 23.12 -13.83
C LYS A 71 8.07 22.94 -12.38
N LEU A 72 9.00 23.20 -11.47
CA LEU A 72 8.70 23.42 -10.07
C LEU A 72 8.12 24.83 -9.91
N LEU A 73 6.91 24.94 -9.33
CA LEU A 73 6.25 26.23 -9.07
C LEU A 73 6.51 26.71 -7.66
N SER A 74 6.32 25.81 -6.68
CA SER A 74 6.61 26.12 -5.27
C SER A 74 7.00 24.84 -4.50
N ARG A 75 7.76 25.04 -3.42
CA ARG A 75 8.02 24.02 -2.40
C ARG A 75 7.97 24.71 -1.05
N THR A 76 7.00 24.35 -0.24
CA THR A 76 6.71 25.04 1.02
C THR A 76 6.60 24.03 2.15
N PRO A 77 7.31 24.25 3.28
CA PRO A 77 7.07 23.48 4.49
C PRO A 77 5.59 23.60 4.88
N MET A 78 4.90 22.51 5.06
CA MET A 78 3.49 22.52 5.38
C MET A 78 3.11 21.34 6.26
N GLN A 79 2.06 21.52 7.06
CA GLN A 79 1.34 20.45 7.73
C GLN A 79 -0.11 20.51 7.24
N SER A 80 -0.42 19.73 6.22
CA SER A 80 -1.80 19.63 5.75
C SER A 80 -2.66 18.86 6.75
N ASP A 81 -3.94 19.18 6.77
CA ASP A 81 -4.96 18.50 7.57
C ASP A 81 -5.43 17.17 6.96
N VAL A 82 -4.90 16.81 5.79
CA VAL A 82 -5.25 15.55 5.13
C VAL A 82 -4.80 14.35 5.97
N ASP A 83 -5.73 13.44 6.26
CA ASP A 83 -5.42 12.18 6.91
C ASP A 83 -5.08 11.12 5.84
N PRO A 84 -3.84 10.61 5.78
CA PRO A 84 -3.48 9.57 4.84
C PRO A 84 -4.30 8.28 5.00
N LEU A 85 -4.77 7.96 6.21
CA LEU A 85 -5.50 6.74 6.49
C LEU A 85 -6.87 6.68 5.81
N GLN A 86 -7.47 7.83 5.45
CA GLN A 86 -8.72 7.84 4.66
C GLN A 86 -8.57 7.20 3.28
N PHE A 87 -7.35 7.14 2.74
CA PHE A 87 -7.05 6.54 1.44
C PHE A 87 -6.54 5.10 1.55
N SER A 88 -6.26 4.63 2.75
CA SER A 88 -5.76 3.28 3.03
C SER A 88 -6.65 2.62 4.08
N PRO A 89 -7.91 2.29 3.74
CA PRO A 89 -8.84 1.73 4.71
C PRO A 89 -8.35 0.38 5.23
N GLU A 90 -8.69 0.10 6.49
CA GLU A 90 -8.47 -1.22 7.06
C GLU A 90 -9.33 -2.28 6.36
N PHE A 91 -8.85 -3.51 6.32
CA PHE A 91 -9.57 -4.64 5.74
C PHE A 91 -9.33 -5.92 6.53
N GLU A 92 -10.25 -6.88 6.37
CA GLU A 92 -10.19 -8.16 7.07
C GLU A 92 -9.45 -9.20 6.25
N VAL A 93 -8.64 -9.98 6.95
CA VAL A 93 -7.94 -11.14 6.40
C VAL A 93 -8.06 -12.33 7.36
N THR A 94 -7.99 -13.52 6.80
CA THR A 94 -7.79 -14.74 7.59
C THR A 94 -6.35 -15.19 7.40
N ILE A 95 -5.62 -15.39 8.49
CA ILE A 95 -4.26 -15.91 8.50
C ILE A 95 -4.31 -17.41 8.81
N ALA A 96 -3.61 -18.21 8.02
CA ALA A 96 -3.59 -19.65 8.18
C ALA A 96 -2.85 -20.07 9.45
N SER A 97 -3.17 -21.27 9.94
CA SER A 97 -2.55 -21.88 11.12
C SER A 97 -1.08 -22.28 10.94
N ARG A 98 -0.53 -22.15 9.73
CA ARG A 98 0.89 -22.36 9.42
C ARG A 98 1.46 -21.21 8.62
N ARG A 99 2.73 -20.89 8.86
CA ARG A 99 3.46 -19.92 8.04
C ARG A 99 3.66 -20.44 6.62
N ALA A 100 3.85 -19.53 5.69
CA ALA A 100 4.30 -19.90 4.36
C ALA A 100 5.77 -20.35 4.44
N ASP A 101 6.06 -21.55 3.85
CA ASP A 101 7.43 -22.09 3.75
C ASP A 101 8.21 -21.44 2.61
N ASP A 102 7.91 -20.22 2.28
CA ASP A 102 8.55 -19.48 1.22
C ASP A 102 9.40 -18.35 1.82
N ARG A 103 10.61 -18.18 1.31
CA ARG A 103 11.48 -17.07 1.70
C ARG A 103 10.89 -15.69 1.37
N MET A 104 9.90 -15.68 0.48
CA MET A 104 9.22 -14.49 -0.02
C MET A 104 7.88 -14.20 0.67
N ALA A 105 7.40 -15.09 1.55
CA ALA A 105 6.10 -14.91 2.20
C ALA A 105 6.17 -15.20 3.70
N ALA A 106 5.62 -14.29 4.51
CA ALA A 106 5.52 -14.45 5.95
C ALA A 106 4.33 -15.36 6.33
N TYR A 107 3.21 -15.23 5.63
CA TYR A 107 1.96 -15.93 5.95
C TYR A 107 1.28 -16.50 4.70
N TRP A 108 0.40 -17.48 4.89
CA TRP A 108 -0.72 -17.74 4.01
C TRP A 108 -1.91 -16.92 4.50
N PHE A 109 -2.59 -16.20 3.60
CA PHE A 109 -3.74 -15.38 3.96
C PHE A 109 -4.89 -15.53 2.98
N LYS A 110 -6.09 -15.20 3.43
CA LYS A 110 -7.30 -14.99 2.59
C LYS A 110 -7.75 -13.56 2.76
N ASP A 111 -7.91 -12.85 1.66
CA ASP A 111 -8.45 -11.49 1.66
C ASP A 111 -9.98 -11.54 1.68
N MET A 112 -10.56 -11.14 2.80
CA MET A 112 -12.00 -11.21 3.02
C MET A 112 -12.83 -10.16 2.27
N ARG A 113 -12.18 -9.30 1.50
CA ARG A 113 -12.86 -8.39 0.55
C ARG A 113 -13.40 -9.12 -0.67
N TYR A 114 -12.88 -10.29 -1.00
CA TYR A 114 -13.34 -11.12 -2.11
C TYR A 114 -14.46 -12.07 -1.68
N THR A 115 -15.38 -12.37 -2.60
CA THR A 115 -16.53 -13.26 -2.35
C THR A 115 -16.11 -14.71 -2.13
N ASP A 116 -15.06 -15.15 -2.82
CA ASP A 116 -14.49 -16.51 -2.71
C ASP A 116 -12.97 -16.41 -2.48
N PRO A 117 -12.54 -16.05 -1.25
CA PRO A 117 -11.15 -15.81 -0.97
C PRO A 117 -10.34 -17.11 -0.96
N GLN A 118 -9.29 -17.15 -1.75
CA GLN A 118 -8.34 -18.24 -1.82
C GLN A 118 -7.13 -18.00 -0.93
N TRP A 119 -6.41 -19.07 -0.56
CA TRP A 119 -5.14 -18.92 0.14
C TRP A 119 -4.07 -18.39 -0.81
N GLU A 120 -3.47 -17.29 -0.41
CA GLU A 120 -2.40 -16.60 -1.14
C GLU A 120 -1.21 -16.32 -0.23
N PRO A 121 0.01 -16.26 -0.77
CA PRO A 121 1.18 -15.89 0.00
C PRO A 121 1.15 -14.38 0.32
N PHE A 122 1.35 -14.03 1.60
CA PHE A 122 1.46 -12.66 2.06
C PHE A 122 2.91 -12.40 2.51
N PRO A 123 3.67 -11.55 1.79
CA PRO A 123 5.11 -11.44 2.00
C PRO A 123 5.51 -10.52 3.16
N TRP A 124 4.57 -9.78 3.74
CA TRP A 124 4.88 -8.81 4.78
C TRP A 124 4.56 -9.32 6.18
N GLU A 125 5.38 -8.94 7.16
CA GLU A 125 5.01 -9.09 8.56
C GLU A 125 3.92 -8.09 8.94
N ILE A 126 3.07 -8.45 9.91
CA ILE A 126 1.98 -7.62 10.40
C ILE A 126 2.36 -7.11 11.79
N GLU A 127 2.63 -5.82 11.91
CA GLU A 127 2.97 -5.19 13.19
C GLU A 127 1.84 -5.38 14.21
N GLY A 128 2.18 -5.85 15.39
CA GLY A 128 1.23 -6.10 16.49
C GLY A 128 0.45 -7.42 16.38
N PHE A 129 0.76 -8.26 15.39
CA PHE A 129 0.18 -9.60 15.28
C PHE A 129 1.18 -10.66 15.73
N ASP A 130 0.86 -11.36 16.82
CA ASP A 130 1.64 -12.50 17.32
C ASP A 130 1.09 -13.77 16.66
N PHE A 131 1.85 -14.31 15.70
CA PHE A 131 1.48 -15.54 15.02
C PHE A 131 1.66 -16.76 15.95
N GLU A 132 0.61 -17.54 16.10
CA GLU A 132 0.60 -18.79 16.87
C GLU A 132 0.39 -19.98 15.94
N PRO A 133 1.39 -20.91 15.78
CA PRO A 133 1.24 -22.11 14.98
C PRO A 133 0.10 -22.99 15.49
N GLY A 134 -0.71 -23.51 14.57
CA GLY A 134 -1.89 -24.33 14.90
C GLY A 134 -3.18 -23.53 15.05
N PHE A 135 -3.11 -22.20 15.05
CA PHE A 135 -4.28 -21.33 15.15
C PHE A 135 -4.56 -20.60 13.85
N GLU A 136 -5.80 -20.71 13.35
CA GLU A 136 -6.30 -19.88 12.25
C GLU A 136 -6.87 -18.61 12.85
N ALA A 137 -6.34 -17.44 12.42
CA ALA A 137 -6.73 -16.15 12.97
C ALA A 137 -7.47 -15.31 11.93
N ARG A 138 -8.59 -14.72 12.32
CA ARG A 138 -9.26 -13.67 11.56
C ARG A 138 -8.92 -12.33 12.19
N ILE A 139 -8.34 -11.45 11.42
CA ILE A 139 -7.83 -10.16 11.89
C ILE A 139 -8.23 -9.04 10.94
N ARG A 140 -8.17 -7.81 11.44
CA ARG A 140 -8.28 -6.61 10.64
C ARG A 140 -6.94 -5.91 10.63
N ILE A 141 -6.48 -5.55 9.46
CA ILE A 141 -5.19 -4.89 9.24
C ILE A 141 -5.38 -3.60 8.47
N GLN A 142 -4.47 -2.66 8.69
CA GLN A 142 -4.42 -1.40 7.96
C GLN A 142 -3.04 -1.22 7.32
N PRO A 143 -2.98 -0.99 5.99
CA PRO A 143 -1.75 -0.58 5.35
C PRO A 143 -1.44 0.88 5.71
N VAL A 144 -0.20 1.15 6.07
CA VAL A 144 0.30 2.49 6.41
C VAL A 144 1.59 2.77 5.65
N ALA A 145 1.76 4.00 5.19
CA ALA A 145 3.04 4.44 4.65
C ALA A 145 3.86 5.08 5.76
N GLU A 146 5.04 4.51 6.03
CA GLU A 146 6.02 5.07 6.96
C GLU A 146 7.24 5.53 6.21
N TYR A 147 7.75 6.71 6.58
CA TYR A 147 8.96 7.23 5.98
C TYR A 147 10.19 6.60 6.61
N ASP A 148 11.00 5.94 5.79
CA ASP A 148 12.30 5.41 6.17
C ASP A 148 13.38 6.46 5.91
N ASP A 149 13.89 7.07 6.96
CA ASP A 149 14.92 8.11 6.86
C ASP A 149 16.24 7.56 6.25
N ALA A 150 16.52 6.26 6.40
CA ALA A 150 17.72 5.64 5.84
C ALA A 150 17.64 5.46 4.31
N LYS A 151 16.43 5.20 3.80
CA LYS A 151 16.15 5.07 2.36
C LYS A 151 15.78 6.39 1.70
N GLY A 152 15.33 7.36 2.49
CA GLY A 152 14.81 8.65 2.00
C GLY A 152 13.47 8.52 1.27
N ASP A 153 12.68 7.51 1.58
CA ASP A 153 11.41 7.19 0.90
C ASP A 153 10.42 6.54 1.85
N TYR A 154 9.17 6.41 1.40
CA TYR A 154 8.12 5.71 2.15
C TYR A 154 8.16 4.20 1.90
N GLU A 155 7.91 3.44 2.97
CA GLU A 155 7.62 2.02 2.92
C GLU A 155 6.18 1.75 3.35
N VAL A 156 5.56 0.73 2.76
CA VAL A 156 4.26 0.25 3.22
C VAL A 156 4.47 -0.84 4.27
N LYS A 157 3.83 -0.65 5.42
CA LYS A 157 3.73 -1.62 6.49
C LYS A 157 2.28 -1.97 6.74
N TYR A 158 2.03 -3.12 7.36
CA TYR A 158 0.71 -3.55 7.75
C TYR A 158 0.62 -3.62 9.26
N ARG A 159 -0.42 -3.00 9.83
CA ARG A 159 -0.66 -2.98 11.27
C ARG A 159 -1.92 -3.73 11.62
N LEU A 160 -1.85 -4.55 12.66
CA LEU A 160 -3.05 -5.12 13.28
C LEU A 160 -3.87 -4.00 13.90
N THR A 161 -5.13 -3.86 13.47
CA THR A 161 -6.09 -2.94 14.10
C THR A 161 -7.07 -3.70 15.00
N LYS A 162 -7.34 -4.98 14.70
CA LYS A 162 -8.23 -5.80 15.51
C LYS A 162 -7.97 -7.29 15.33
N LEU A 163 -7.88 -8.03 16.42
CA LEU A 163 -8.06 -9.48 16.44
C LEU A 163 -9.57 -9.76 16.52
N ILE A 164 -10.12 -10.44 15.51
CA ILE A 164 -11.56 -10.75 15.44
C ILE A 164 -11.81 -12.12 16.06
N SER A 165 -11.05 -13.14 15.64
CA SER A 165 -11.05 -14.47 16.25
C SER A 165 -9.69 -15.13 16.09
N SER A 166 -9.40 -16.08 16.99
CA SER A 166 -8.28 -17.01 16.88
C SER A 166 -8.79 -18.37 17.33
N GLU A 167 -8.66 -19.38 16.47
CA GLU A 167 -9.22 -20.70 16.70
C GLU A 167 -8.14 -21.77 16.47
N GLU A 168 -7.99 -22.70 17.43
CA GLU A 168 -7.13 -23.86 17.24
C GLU A 168 -7.72 -24.74 16.13
N LYS A 169 -7.12 -24.67 14.94
CA LYS A 169 -7.63 -25.29 13.75
C LYS A 169 -6.53 -25.45 12.71
N VAL A 170 -6.49 -26.59 12.06
CA VAL A 170 -5.65 -26.79 10.88
C VAL A 170 -6.35 -26.17 9.67
N SER A 171 -5.71 -25.18 9.06
CA SER A 171 -6.25 -24.52 7.85
C SER A 171 -6.22 -25.49 6.67
N GLU A 172 -7.38 -25.69 6.04
CA GLU A 172 -7.56 -26.58 4.91
C GLU A 172 -7.41 -25.85 3.56
N GLY A 173 -7.04 -26.58 2.51
CA GLY A 173 -6.97 -26.05 1.15
C GLY A 173 -5.82 -25.08 0.88
N ILE A 174 -4.82 -25.01 1.77
CA ILE A 174 -3.58 -24.30 1.50
C ILE A 174 -2.84 -25.06 0.39
N PRO A 175 -2.41 -24.35 -0.69
CA PRO A 175 -1.67 -24.99 -1.77
C PRO A 175 -0.44 -25.74 -1.27
N ASP A 176 -0.25 -26.97 -1.75
CA ASP A 176 1.02 -27.66 -1.64
C ASP A 176 2.01 -27.02 -2.62
N LYS A 177 3.28 -26.94 -2.23
CA LYS A 177 4.35 -26.42 -3.09
C LYS A 177 4.62 -27.32 -4.27
#